data_950cb75523a7a340c429a111a443428c
#
_entry.id   950cb75523a7a340c429a111a443428c
#
_cell.length_a   1.000
_cell.length_b   1.000
_cell.length_c   1.000
_cell.angle_alpha   90.00
_cell.angle_beta   90.00
_cell.angle_gamma   90.00
#
_symmetry.space_group_name_H-M   'P 1'
#
loop_
_entity.id
_entity.type
_entity.pdbx_description
1 polymer ?
#
loop_
_entity_poly.entity_id
_entity_poly.type
_entity_poly.pdbx_seq_one_letter_code
_entity_poly.pdbx_strand_id
1 'polypeptide(L)'
;MFRQVKGDACEPDVLERAGALNADLVVAATGEDEDNLVISLLAKRQFAVPRVLARVNDRDDGWLFDQRWGVDVALPAEGPMVALIEEATGGVQTVGLMRLAAAGVTLIETRIRPESATAGRALADVPLPSGTVVAAVIRDGQPAVPGPDHRMQPGDVLLVITATATKQDIEAAFQ
;
A
#
# COMPACT_ATOMS: atom_id res chain seq x y z
N MET A 1 -29.21 3.59 5.37
CA MET A 1 -29.90 3.35 4.07
C MET A 1 -28.99 3.86 2.98
N PHE A 2 -28.56 3.01 2.04
CA PHE A 2 -27.73 3.45 0.92
C PHE A 2 -28.59 4.10 -0.14
N ARG A 3 -28.12 5.24 -0.67
CA ARG A 3 -28.76 5.93 -1.80
C ARG A 3 -27.93 5.65 -3.05
N GLN A 4 -28.59 5.16 -4.09
CA GLN A 4 -27.97 4.96 -5.39
C GLN A 4 -28.41 6.06 -6.35
N VAL A 5 -27.46 6.70 -7.04
CA VAL A 5 -27.68 7.64 -8.12
C VAL A 5 -27.06 7.04 -9.38
N LYS A 6 -27.87 6.87 -10.42
CA LYS A 6 -27.40 6.37 -11.72
C LYS A 6 -27.05 7.55 -12.62
N GLY A 7 -25.88 7.51 -13.25
CA GLY A 7 -25.41 8.54 -14.18
C GLY A 7 -23.89 8.49 -14.33
N ASP A 8 -23.37 9.37 -15.17
CA ASP A 8 -21.94 9.58 -15.34
C ASP A 8 -21.44 10.50 -14.21
N ALA A 9 -20.51 10.01 -13.39
CA ALA A 9 -19.99 10.77 -12.26
C ALA A 9 -19.00 11.89 -12.69
N CYS A 10 -18.59 11.94 -13.95
CA CYS A 10 -17.87 13.06 -14.54
C CYS A 10 -18.77 14.28 -14.81
N GLU A 11 -20.09 14.10 -14.68
CA GLU A 11 -21.05 15.18 -14.82
C GLU A 11 -21.37 15.82 -13.46
N PRO A 12 -21.17 17.15 -13.29
CA PRO A 12 -21.41 17.85 -12.01
C PRO A 12 -22.82 17.62 -11.43
N ASP A 13 -23.84 17.62 -12.27
CA ASP A 13 -25.23 17.41 -11.86
C ASP A 13 -25.46 16.04 -11.21
N VAL A 14 -24.72 15.03 -11.65
CA VAL A 14 -24.77 13.68 -11.07
C VAL A 14 -24.15 13.66 -9.69
N LEU A 15 -23.00 14.31 -9.53
CA LEU A 15 -22.33 14.45 -8.23
C LEU A 15 -23.19 15.27 -7.25
N GLU A 16 -23.82 16.35 -7.71
CA GLU A 16 -24.71 17.15 -6.88
C GLU A 16 -25.90 16.33 -6.40
N ARG A 17 -26.59 15.61 -7.32
CA ARG A 17 -27.68 14.69 -6.98
C ARG A 17 -27.24 13.57 -6.04
N ALA A 18 -25.98 13.12 -6.12
CA ALA A 18 -25.40 12.15 -5.21
C ALA A 18 -25.14 12.72 -3.80
N GLY A 19 -25.12 14.06 -3.67
CA GLY A 19 -24.96 14.74 -2.39
C GLY A 19 -23.56 15.29 -2.15
N ALA A 20 -22.76 15.48 -3.21
CA ALA A 20 -21.37 15.96 -3.11
C ALA A 20 -21.21 17.28 -2.33
N LEU A 21 -22.22 18.17 -2.40
CA LEU A 21 -22.24 19.45 -1.64
C LEU A 21 -22.14 19.29 -0.12
N ASN A 22 -22.57 18.15 0.41
CA ASN A 22 -22.58 17.88 1.85
C ASN A 22 -21.72 16.67 2.21
N ALA A 23 -20.86 16.23 1.30
CA ALA A 23 -20.02 15.06 1.52
C ALA A 23 -18.74 15.45 2.28
N ASP A 24 -18.42 14.72 3.34
CA ASP A 24 -17.13 14.81 4.04
C ASP A 24 -16.03 14.06 3.30
N LEU A 25 -16.41 13.10 2.47
CA LEU A 25 -15.51 12.23 1.73
C LEU A 25 -16.12 11.84 0.38
N VAL A 26 -15.31 11.88 -0.65
CA VAL A 26 -15.61 11.26 -1.95
C VAL A 26 -14.55 10.20 -2.26
N VAL A 27 -14.98 9.07 -2.78
CA VAL A 27 -14.10 8.01 -3.28
C VAL A 27 -14.39 7.79 -4.76
N ALA A 28 -13.48 8.23 -5.63
CA ALA A 28 -13.53 7.96 -7.06
C ALA A 28 -12.91 6.59 -7.32
N ALA A 29 -13.72 5.60 -7.72
CA ALA A 29 -13.29 4.20 -7.84
C ALA A 29 -13.89 3.52 -9.07
N THR A 30 -13.88 4.22 -10.20
CA THR A 30 -14.31 3.68 -11.50
C THR A 30 -13.23 2.76 -12.08
N GLY A 31 -13.51 2.17 -13.26
CA GLY A 31 -12.53 1.36 -14.00
C GLY A 31 -11.51 2.20 -14.79
N GLU A 32 -11.73 3.50 -14.94
CA GLU A 32 -10.94 4.39 -15.80
C GLU A 32 -10.25 5.47 -14.96
N ASP A 33 -8.95 5.67 -15.17
CA ASP A 33 -8.15 6.63 -14.40
C ASP A 33 -8.52 8.07 -14.72
N GLU A 34 -8.83 8.36 -15.96
CA GLU A 34 -9.29 9.67 -16.43
C GLU A 34 -10.58 10.08 -15.72
N ASP A 35 -11.53 9.17 -15.59
CA ASP A 35 -12.79 9.41 -14.87
C ASP A 35 -12.53 9.68 -13.39
N ASN A 36 -11.66 8.89 -12.77
CA ASN A 36 -11.30 9.06 -11.36
C ASN A 36 -10.64 10.43 -11.10
N LEU A 37 -9.81 10.90 -12.03
CA LEU A 37 -9.20 12.24 -11.95
C LEU A 37 -10.25 13.35 -12.13
N VAL A 38 -11.16 13.23 -13.11
CA VAL A 38 -12.22 14.22 -13.34
C VAL A 38 -13.16 14.30 -12.13
N ILE A 39 -13.62 13.16 -11.62
CA ILE A 39 -14.47 13.09 -10.42
C ILE A 39 -13.78 13.75 -9.24
N SER A 40 -12.49 13.46 -9.02
CA SER A 40 -11.71 14.03 -7.92
C SER A 40 -11.57 15.53 -8.05
N LEU A 41 -11.27 16.02 -9.24
CA LEU A 41 -11.16 17.45 -9.52
C LEU A 41 -12.46 18.19 -9.26
N LEU A 42 -13.60 17.65 -9.74
CA LEU A 42 -14.92 18.21 -9.52
C LEU A 42 -15.28 18.21 -8.02
N ALA A 43 -15.10 17.07 -7.35
CA ALA A 43 -15.36 16.95 -5.91
C ALA A 43 -14.57 18.00 -5.10
N LYS A 44 -13.29 18.17 -5.43
CA LYS A 44 -12.40 19.09 -4.71
C LYS A 44 -12.64 20.56 -5.06
N ARG A 45 -12.76 20.88 -6.34
CA ARG A 45 -12.77 22.26 -6.83
C ARG A 45 -14.16 22.89 -6.90
N GLN A 46 -15.15 22.09 -7.32
CA GLN A 46 -16.53 22.59 -7.48
C GLN A 46 -17.36 22.39 -6.21
N PHE A 47 -17.23 21.23 -5.55
CA PHE A 47 -18.02 20.87 -4.39
C PHE A 47 -17.29 21.10 -3.05
N ALA A 48 -16.01 21.50 -3.08
CA ALA A 48 -15.19 21.76 -1.91
C ALA A 48 -15.16 20.61 -0.89
N VAL A 49 -15.23 19.35 -1.39
CA VAL A 49 -15.20 18.16 -0.52
C VAL A 49 -13.89 18.12 0.27
N PRO A 50 -13.94 18.01 1.62
CA PRO A 50 -12.74 18.09 2.46
C PRO A 50 -11.73 16.98 2.14
N ARG A 51 -12.21 15.77 1.80
CA ARG A 51 -11.34 14.62 1.54
C ARG A 51 -11.76 13.85 0.30
N VAL A 52 -10.82 13.64 -0.61
CA VAL A 52 -11.05 12.90 -1.85
C VAL A 52 -10.00 11.79 -1.97
N LEU A 53 -10.48 10.57 -2.14
CA LEU A 53 -9.68 9.39 -2.43
C LEU A 53 -9.93 8.97 -3.87
N ALA A 54 -8.90 8.53 -4.57
CA ALA A 54 -9.06 8.05 -5.94
C ALA A 54 -8.32 6.74 -6.17
N ARG A 55 -9.00 5.81 -6.81
CA ARG A 55 -8.42 4.56 -7.27
C ARG A 55 -7.51 4.84 -8.47
N VAL A 56 -6.33 4.25 -8.43
CA VAL A 56 -5.37 4.21 -9.54
C VAL A 56 -5.44 2.83 -10.16
N ASN A 57 -5.87 2.74 -11.40
CA ASN A 57 -5.98 1.48 -12.12
C ASN A 57 -4.65 1.13 -12.80
N ASP A 58 -4.02 2.11 -13.48
CA ASP A 58 -2.71 1.94 -14.08
C ASP A 58 -1.62 2.57 -13.19
N ARG A 59 -0.62 1.77 -12.84
CA ARG A 59 0.50 2.22 -12.03
C ARG A 59 1.30 3.34 -12.67
N ASP A 60 1.37 3.36 -14.00
CA ASP A 60 2.13 4.35 -14.76
C ASP A 60 1.46 5.73 -14.69
N ASP A 61 0.15 5.80 -14.43
CA ASP A 61 -0.61 7.03 -14.24
C ASP A 61 -0.62 7.54 -12.80
N GLY A 62 -0.06 6.77 -11.86
CA GLY A 62 -0.05 7.10 -10.43
C GLY A 62 0.49 8.49 -10.07
N TRP A 63 1.39 9.05 -10.89
CA TRP A 63 1.97 10.38 -10.70
C TRP A 63 0.97 11.54 -10.94
N LEU A 64 -0.15 11.27 -11.63
CA LEU A 64 -1.24 12.24 -11.84
C LEU A 64 -2.11 12.41 -10.60
N PHE A 65 -2.19 11.37 -9.74
CA PHE A 65 -3.11 11.34 -8.61
C PHE A 65 -2.55 12.12 -7.40
N ASP A 66 -2.50 13.43 -7.55
CA ASP A 66 -2.00 14.35 -6.55
C ASP A 66 -3.01 15.49 -6.26
N GLN A 67 -2.62 16.43 -5.40
CA GLN A 67 -3.47 17.56 -5.00
C GLN A 67 -3.81 18.52 -6.16
N ARG A 68 -3.05 18.51 -7.26
CA ARG A 68 -3.38 19.31 -8.45
C ARG A 68 -4.64 18.82 -9.10
N TRP A 69 -4.83 17.52 -9.12
CA TRP A 69 -6.04 16.83 -9.59
C TRP A 69 -7.10 16.63 -8.49
N GLY A 70 -6.90 17.23 -7.31
CA GLY A 70 -7.85 17.18 -6.22
C GLY A 70 -7.83 15.89 -5.42
N VAL A 71 -6.81 15.05 -5.59
CA VAL A 71 -6.66 13.78 -4.89
C VAL A 71 -5.88 13.96 -3.60
N ASP A 72 -6.47 13.61 -2.46
CA ASP A 72 -5.78 13.62 -1.17
C ASP A 72 -5.08 12.28 -0.89
N VAL A 73 -5.65 11.17 -1.38
CA VAL A 73 -5.07 9.83 -1.24
C VAL A 73 -5.27 9.02 -2.52
N ALA A 74 -4.19 8.63 -3.14
CA ALA A 74 -4.18 7.67 -4.25
C ALA A 74 -4.26 6.23 -3.71
N LEU A 75 -5.16 5.42 -4.27
CA LEU A 75 -5.41 4.03 -3.89
C LEU A 75 -5.03 3.09 -5.05
N PRO A 76 -3.79 2.57 -5.11
CA PRO A 76 -3.39 1.63 -6.16
C PRO A 76 -4.25 0.35 -6.10
N ALA A 77 -4.91 0.02 -7.21
CA ALA A 77 -5.83 -1.12 -7.27
C ALA A 77 -5.10 -2.47 -7.33
N GLU A 78 -3.98 -2.50 -8.03
CA GLU A 78 -3.26 -3.74 -8.32
C GLU A 78 -2.36 -4.23 -7.18
N GLY A 79 -1.80 -3.30 -6.40
CA GLY A 79 -0.78 -3.60 -5.40
C GLY A 79 -1.15 -4.73 -4.42
N PRO A 80 -2.29 -4.66 -3.74
CA PRO A 80 -2.71 -5.70 -2.80
C PRO A 80 -2.99 -7.05 -3.47
N MET A 81 -3.54 -7.04 -4.69
CA MET A 81 -3.85 -8.28 -5.42
C MET A 81 -2.58 -8.95 -5.92
N VAL A 82 -1.64 -8.18 -6.48
CA VAL A 82 -0.34 -8.69 -6.91
C VAL A 82 0.42 -9.27 -5.72
N ALA A 83 0.42 -8.57 -4.56
CA ALA A 83 1.05 -9.08 -3.35
C ALA A 83 0.49 -10.45 -2.91
N LEU A 84 -0.84 -10.61 -2.93
CA LEU A 84 -1.49 -11.88 -2.60
C LEU A 84 -1.16 -13.00 -3.59
N ILE A 85 -1.05 -12.67 -4.88
CA ILE A 85 -0.66 -13.64 -5.92
C ILE A 85 0.82 -14.04 -5.73
N GLU A 86 1.70 -13.08 -5.49
CA GLU A 86 3.12 -13.32 -5.20
C GLU A 86 3.29 -14.23 -3.98
N GLU A 87 2.54 -13.97 -2.91
CA GLU A 87 2.51 -14.79 -1.71
C GLU A 87 2.00 -16.22 -2.00
N ALA A 88 0.86 -16.34 -2.68
CA ALA A 88 0.23 -17.62 -2.98
C ALA A 88 1.06 -18.51 -3.91
N THR A 89 1.83 -17.92 -4.83
CA THR A 89 2.69 -18.66 -5.76
C THR A 89 4.02 -19.08 -5.13
N GLY A 90 4.39 -18.51 -3.98
CA GLY A 90 5.66 -18.82 -3.29
C GLY A 90 6.92 -18.50 -4.09
N GLY A 91 6.77 -17.85 -5.25
CA GLY A 91 7.87 -17.54 -6.17
C GLY A 91 8.70 -16.33 -5.74
N VAL A 92 8.11 -15.44 -4.97
CA VAL A 92 8.72 -14.19 -4.51
C VAL A 92 8.94 -14.25 -3.01
N GLN A 93 10.14 -13.92 -2.57
CA GLN A 93 10.52 -14.04 -1.16
C GLN A 93 10.25 -12.77 -0.37
N THR A 94 10.19 -11.64 -1.05
CA THR A 94 9.95 -10.34 -0.45
C THR A 94 8.76 -9.68 -1.14
N VAL A 95 7.70 -9.41 -0.37
CA VAL A 95 6.44 -8.90 -0.88
C VAL A 95 6.09 -7.59 -0.16
N GLY A 96 5.78 -6.55 -0.93
CA GLY A 96 5.24 -5.30 -0.37
C GLY A 96 3.76 -5.47 -0.07
N LEU A 97 3.39 -5.56 1.20
CA LEU A 97 2.00 -5.81 1.61
C LEU A 97 1.13 -4.57 1.48
N MET A 98 1.54 -3.47 2.07
CA MET A 98 0.77 -2.22 2.03
C MET A 98 1.60 -1.00 2.42
N ARG A 99 1.15 0.17 1.94
CA ARG A 99 1.65 1.46 2.40
C ARG A 99 0.65 2.10 3.36
N LEU A 100 1.11 2.44 4.55
CA LEU A 100 0.33 3.19 5.54
C LEU A 100 0.56 4.69 5.30
N ALA A 101 -0.26 5.27 4.43
CA ALA A 101 -0.07 6.65 3.95
C ALA A 101 -0.02 7.69 5.09
N ALA A 102 -0.89 7.54 6.09
CA ALA A 102 -0.94 8.45 7.25
C ALA A 102 0.33 8.40 8.12
N ALA A 103 0.99 7.24 8.19
CA ALA A 103 2.23 7.05 8.94
C ALA A 103 3.49 7.25 8.07
N GLY A 104 3.34 7.32 6.75
CA GLY A 104 4.45 7.46 5.81
C GLY A 104 5.35 6.22 5.73
N VAL A 105 4.85 5.04 6.14
CA VAL A 105 5.65 3.80 6.17
C VAL A 105 5.05 2.72 5.27
N THR A 106 5.88 1.78 4.87
CA THR A 106 5.50 0.60 4.08
C THR A 106 5.71 -0.66 4.92
N LEU A 107 4.75 -1.57 4.89
CA LEU A 107 4.86 -2.91 5.45
C LEU A 107 5.29 -3.87 4.35
N ILE A 108 6.37 -4.61 4.62
CA ILE A 108 6.97 -5.57 3.70
C ILE A 108 7.09 -6.91 4.42
N GLU A 109 6.76 -7.99 3.73
CA GLU A 109 7.02 -9.35 4.16
C GLU A 109 8.28 -9.86 3.44
N THR A 110 9.17 -10.54 4.17
CA THR A 110 10.29 -11.26 3.57
C THR A 110 10.51 -12.59 4.25
N ARG A 111 10.81 -13.64 3.48
CA ARG A 111 11.02 -15.00 3.95
C ARG A 111 12.49 -15.36 3.91
N ILE A 112 13.00 -15.94 4.98
CA ILE A 112 14.39 -16.45 5.05
C ILE A 112 14.46 -17.81 4.36
N ARG A 113 15.31 -17.91 3.34
CA ARG A 113 15.59 -19.18 2.64
C ARG A 113 16.77 -19.92 3.28
N PRO A 114 16.95 -21.21 3.00
CA PRO A 114 18.15 -21.93 3.40
C PRO A 114 19.44 -21.33 2.86
N GLU A 115 19.40 -20.78 1.66
CA GLU A 115 20.51 -20.12 0.97
C GLU A 115 20.71 -18.64 1.32
N SER A 116 19.81 -18.04 2.10
CA SER A 116 19.93 -16.64 2.52
C SER A 116 21.20 -16.43 3.33
N ALA A 117 21.95 -15.39 3.02
CA ALA A 117 23.19 -15.03 3.76
C ALA A 117 22.91 -14.70 5.24
N THR A 118 21.67 -14.44 5.58
CA THR A 118 21.21 -14.11 6.95
C THR A 118 20.72 -15.33 7.74
N ALA A 119 20.59 -16.50 7.12
CA ALA A 119 20.20 -17.72 7.81
C ALA A 119 21.22 -18.09 8.90
N GLY A 120 20.76 -18.29 10.14
CA GLY A 120 21.60 -18.57 11.32
C GLY A 120 22.24 -17.34 11.97
N ARG A 121 22.17 -16.16 11.36
CA ARG A 121 22.70 -14.91 11.93
C ARG A 121 21.73 -14.29 12.92
N ALA A 122 22.26 -13.54 13.88
CA ALA A 122 21.43 -12.73 14.76
C ALA A 122 20.87 -11.51 13.99
N LEU A 123 19.67 -11.07 14.35
CA LEU A 123 19.05 -9.91 13.69
C LEU A 123 19.91 -8.64 13.83
N ALA A 124 20.59 -8.47 14.96
CA ALA A 124 21.50 -7.36 15.19
C ALA A 124 22.68 -7.30 14.20
N ASP A 125 23.05 -8.44 13.59
CA ASP A 125 24.17 -8.53 12.63
C ASP A 125 23.74 -8.22 11.19
N VAL A 126 22.43 -7.96 10.96
CA VAL A 126 21.89 -7.62 9.63
C VAL A 126 21.92 -6.11 9.43
N PRO A 127 22.62 -5.61 8.39
CA PRO A 127 22.66 -4.18 8.11
C PRO A 127 21.33 -3.73 7.49
N LEU A 128 20.37 -3.37 8.34
CA LEU A 128 19.08 -2.87 7.87
C LEU A 128 19.21 -1.45 7.30
N PRO A 129 18.48 -1.13 6.22
CA PRO A 129 18.37 0.25 5.73
C PRO A 129 17.84 1.20 6.81
N SER A 130 18.27 2.46 6.76
CA SER A 130 17.81 3.49 7.71
C SER A 130 16.28 3.60 7.73
N GLY A 131 15.71 3.81 8.91
CA GLY A 131 14.24 3.91 9.08
C GLY A 131 13.50 2.58 8.86
N THR A 132 14.20 1.46 9.02
CA THR A 132 13.64 0.12 8.88
C THR A 132 13.70 -0.63 10.22
N VAL A 133 12.62 -1.32 10.55
CA VAL A 133 12.54 -2.20 11.72
C VAL A 133 11.89 -3.53 11.35
N VAL A 134 12.32 -4.61 11.99
CA VAL A 134 11.63 -5.91 11.95
C VAL A 134 10.60 -5.90 13.08
N ALA A 135 9.34 -5.79 12.71
CA ALA A 135 8.24 -5.67 13.67
C ALA A 135 7.85 -7.03 14.27
N ALA A 136 7.93 -8.10 13.48
CA ALA A 136 7.65 -9.45 13.94
C ALA A 136 8.43 -10.49 13.11
N VAL A 137 8.67 -11.62 13.73
CA VAL A 137 9.12 -12.86 13.07
C VAL A 137 8.02 -13.90 13.29
N ILE A 138 7.62 -14.56 12.22
CA ILE A 138 6.65 -15.65 12.25
C ILE A 138 7.41 -16.94 11.95
N ARG A 139 7.38 -17.87 12.89
CA ARG A 139 7.98 -19.20 12.77
C ARG A 139 6.90 -20.25 13.07
N ASP A 140 6.71 -21.20 12.17
CA ASP A 140 5.69 -22.25 12.30
C ASP A 140 4.28 -21.68 12.61
N GLY A 141 3.95 -20.54 11.97
CA GLY A 141 2.68 -19.85 12.16
C GLY A 141 2.58 -19.06 13.48
N GLN A 142 3.62 -19.01 14.31
CA GLN A 142 3.63 -18.29 15.59
C GLN A 142 4.38 -16.95 15.45
N PRO A 143 3.69 -15.82 15.59
CA PRO A 143 4.34 -14.51 15.56
C PRO A 143 5.02 -14.20 16.90
N ALA A 144 6.20 -13.61 16.84
CA ALA A 144 6.94 -13.11 17.98
C ALA A 144 7.63 -11.79 17.65
N VAL A 145 7.82 -10.93 18.65
CA VAL A 145 8.65 -9.73 18.51
C VAL A 145 10.11 -10.17 18.66
N PRO A 146 10.96 -9.98 17.64
CA PRO A 146 12.35 -10.42 17.73
C PRO A 146 13.18 -9.49 18.63
N GLY A 147 13.99 -10.07 19.50
CA GLY A 147 15.07 -9.35 20.15
C GLY A 147 16.31 -9.22 19.22
N PRO A 148 17.30 -8.40 19.61
CA PRO A 148 18.53 -8.22 18.82
C PRO A 148 19.29 -9.54 18.58
N ASP A 149 19.26 -10.44 19.55
CA ASP A 149 19.93 -11.75 19.51
C ASP A 149 19.10 -12.84 18.80
N HIS A 150 17.93 -12.48 18.27
CA HIS A 150 17.07 -13.43 17.56
C HIS A 150 17.82 -14.00 16.36
N ARG A 151 18.04 -15.31 16.33
CA ARG A 151 18.69 -16.00 15.21
C ARG A 151 17.65 -16.42 14.19
N MET A 152 17.80 -15.89 12.97
CA MET A 152 16.93 -16.20 11.85
C MET A 152 17.15 -17.64 11.39
N GLN A 153 16.07 -18.30 11.03
CA GLN A 153 16.12 -19.68 10.52
C GLN A 153 15.43 -19.75 9.15
N PRO A 154 15.86 -20.68 8.30
CA PRO A 154 15.12 -20.96 7.08
C PRO A 154 13.64 -21.23 7.36
N GLY A 155 12.76 -20.59 6.60
CA GLY A 155 11.31 -20.66 6.79
C GLY A 155 10.72 -19.55 7.66
N ASP A 156 11.53 -18.79 8.39
CA ASP A 156 11.05 -17.59 9.10
C ASP A 156 10.47 -16.58 8.11
N VAL A 157 9.33 -16.02 8.48
CA VAL A 157 8.70 -14.90 7.76
C VAL A 157 8.86 -13.65 8.63
N LEU A 158 9.49 -12.62 8.07
CA LEU A 158 9.73 -11.35 8.76
C LEU A 158 8.73 -10.30 8.27
N LEU A 159 8.06 -9.63 9.21
CA LEU A 159 7.28 -8.42 8.94
C LEU A 159 8.17 -7.21 9.18
N VAL A 160 8.47 -6.49 8.12
CA VAL A 160 9.37 -5.34 8.12
C VAL A 160 8.57 -4.07 7.89
N ILE A 161 8.81 -3.04 8.71
CA ILE A 161 8.25 -1.71 8.52
C ILE A 161 9.38 -0.78 8.13
N THR A 162 9.20 -0.04 7.06
CA THR A 162 10.21 0.91 6.55
C THR A 162 9.58 2.23 6.11
N ALA A 163 10.29 3.33 6.37
CA ALA A 163 9.90 4.66 5.90
C ALA A 163 10.44 4.96 4.50
N THR A 164 11.63 4.46 4.15
CA THR A 164 12.36 4.89 2.96
C THR A 164 12.85 3.74 2.08
N ALA A 165 13.06 2.55 2.65
CA ALA A 165 13.60 1.43 1.89
C ALA A 165 12.57 0.86 0.91
N THR A 166 13.05 0.43 -0.24
CA THR A 166 12.26 -0.28 -1.25
C THR A 166 12.19 -1.78 -0.94
N LYS A 167 11.29 -2.50 -1.63
CA LYS A 167 11.23 -3.97 -1.61
C LYS A 167 12.60 -4.59 -1.92
N GLN A 168 13.31 -4.03 -2.92
CA GLN A 168 14.63 -4.51 -3.34
C GLN A 168 15.71 -4.32 -2.27
N ASP A 169 15.68 -3.19 -1.55
CA ASP A 169 16.62 -2.93 -0.46
C ASP A 169 16.42 -3.93 0.69
N ILE A 170 15.19 -4.29 1.01
CA ILE A 170 14.86 -5.29 2.03
C ILE A 170 15.29 -6.69 1.54
N GLU A 171 15.01 -7.02 0.29
CA GLU A 171 15.44 -8.29 -0.29
C GLU A 171 16.97 -8.43 -0.23
N ALA A 172 17.71 -7.39 -0.63
CA ALA A 172 19.17 -7.39 -0.57
C ALA A 172 19.73 -7.49 0.86
N ALA A 173 19.02 -6.98 1.88
CA ALA A 173 19.44 -7.07 3.27
C ALA A 173 19.28 -8.47 3.85
N PHE A 174 18.31 -9.26 3.37
CA PHE A 174 17.96 -10.55 3.98
C PHE A 174 18.32 -11.77 3.11
N GLN A 175 18.56 -11.63 1.81
CA GLN A 175 18.89 -12.73 0.90
C GLN A 175 20.40 -12.80 0.65
#